data_6ebc32ea481a15aa3fae240c07054da4
#
_entry.id   6ebc32ea481a15aa3fae240c07054da4
#
_cell.length_a   1.000
_cell.length_b   1.000
_cell.length_c   1.000
_cell.angle_alpha   90.00
_cell.angle_beta   90.00
_cell.angle_gamma   90.00
#
_symmetry.space_group_name_H-M   'P 1'
#
loop_
_entity.id
_entity.type
_entity.pdbx_description
1 polymer ?
#
loop_
_entity_poly.entity_id
_entity_poly.type
_entity_poly.pdbx_seq_one_letter_code
_entity_poly.pdbx_strand_id
1 'polypeptide(L)'
;MTAIAERPSTVFHGAQPHVAAAPAEERGLARDGVRLLVARASEITHTTFTNLVDYLQPGDALVVNTSATVNGEVDATLRSSNGSRPVVLHLATPLPDGSWVLELRTFPNAARPVLDADPGALVGSRVGRLRLLEPYRS
;
A
#
# COMPACT_ATOMS: atom_id res chain seq x y z
N MET A 1 -5.19 2.76 -34.94
CA MET A 1 -6.23 2.74 -33.87
C MET A 1 -5.89 1.60 -32.96
N THR A 2 -5.35 1.90 -31.81
CA THR A 2 -5.00 0.90 -30.78
C THR A 2 -6.24 0.66 -29.93
N ALA A 3 -6.80 -0.55 -29.98
CA ALA A 3 -7.92 -0.92 -29.13
C ALA A 3 -7.48 -0.86 -27.67
N ILE A 4 -8.14 -0.03 -26.88
CA ILE A 4 -8.00 -0.04 -25.44
C ILE A 4 -8.68 -1.33 -24.97
N ALA A 5 -7.90 -2.28 -24.45
CA ALA A 5 -8.48 -3.48 -23.86
C ALA A 5 -9.38 -3.07 -22.69
N GLU A 6 -10.64 -3.47 -22.74
CA GLU A 6 -11.55 -3.29 -21.60
C GLU A 6 -10.94 -3.93 -20.36
N ARG A 7 -10.84 -3.15 -19.28
CA ARG A 7 -10.41 -3.69 -17.99
C ARG A 7 -11.46 -4.67 -17.51
N PRO A 8 -11.11 -5.91 -17.21
CA PRO A 8 -12.09 -6.84 -16.65
C PRO A 8 -12.58 -6.29 -15.30
N SER A 9 -13.88 -6.03 -15.21
CA SER A 9 -14.51 -5.67 -13.94
C SER A 9 -15.08 -6.93 -13.31
N THR A 10 -14.48 -7.35 -12.18
CA THR A 10 -15.04 -8.47 -11.39
C THR A 10 -15.75 -7.90 -10.19
N VAL A 11 -17.05 -8.11 -10.10
CA VAL A 11 -17.83 -7.76 -8.92
C VAL A 11 -17.88 -8.97 -7.99
N PHE A 12 -17.29 -8.85 -6.81
CA PHE A 12 -17.34 -9.89 -5.79
C PHE A 12 -18.59 -9.72 -4.93
N HIS A 13 -19.53 -10.65 -5.08
CA HIS A 13 -20.67 -10.78 -4.18
C HIS A 13 -20.34 -11.86 -3.16
N GLY A 14 -19.96 -11.49 -1.97
CA GLY A 14 -19.56 -12.47 -0.96
C GLY A 14 -19.69 -11.96 0.47
N ALA A 15 -19.56 -12.88 1.40
CA ALA A 15 -19.51 -12.57 2.82
C ALA A 15 -18.39 -11.55 3.13
N GLN A 16 -18.58 -10.74 4.18
CA GLN A 16 -17.59 -9.78 4.66
C GLN A 16 -16.20 -10.45 4.75
N PRO A 17 -15.17 -9.86 4.15
CA PRO A 17 -13.84 -10.43 4.19
C PRO A 17 -13.38 -10.54 5.65
N HIS A 18 -13.06 -11.74 6.10
CA HIS A 18 -12.42 -11.95 7.39
C HIS A 18 -10.96 -11.54 7.30
N VAL A 19 -10.70 -10.29 7.58
CA VAL A 19 -9.33 -9.75 7.68
C VAL A 19 -8.75 -10.16 9.03
N ALA A 20 -7.49 -10.62 9.04
CA ALA A 20 -6.80 -10.90 10.29
C ALA A 20 -6.65 -9.60 11.11
N ALA A 21 -7.03 -9.66 12.39
CA ALA A 21 -7.00 -8.49 13.25
C ALA A 21 -5.58 -8.06 13.66
N ALA A 22 -4.60 -8.97 13.52
CA ALA A 22 -3.21 -8.74 13.90
C ALA A 22 -2.26 -9.64 13.07
N PRO A 23 -0.95 -9.36 13.03
CA PRO A 23 0.06 -10.24 12.45
C PRO A 23 0.03 -11.65 13.03
N ALA A 24 0.60 -12.61 12.32
CA ALA A 24 0.57 -14.02 12.72
C ALA A 24 1.17 -14.23 14.13
N GLU A 25 2.28 -13.57 14.40
CA GLU A 25 3.03 -13.65 15.66
C GLU A 25 2.21 -13.16 16.86
N GLU A 26 1.46 -12.07 16.69
CA GLU A 26 0.58 -11.53 17.74
C GLU A 26 -0.65 -12.42 18.01
N ARG A 27 -0.97 -13.31 17.07
CA ARG A 27 -2.03 -14.32 17.20
C ARG A 27 -1.51 -15.67 17.69
N GLY A 28 -0.26 -15.74 18.13
CA GLY A 28 0.37 -16.97 18.64
C GLY A 28 0.76 -17.97 17.56
N LEU A 29 0.86 -17.55 16.30
CA LEU A 29 1.30 -18.38 15.19
C LEU A 29 2.77 -18.05 14.83
N ALA A 30 3.49 -19.05 14.31
CA ALA A 30 4.75 -18.77 13.63
C ALA A 30 4.47 -17.92 12.37
N ARG A 31 5.48 -17.19 11.89
CA ARG A 31 5.34 -16.29 10.74
C ARG A 31 4.86 -17.00 9.47
N ASP A 32 5.24 -18.26 9.30
CA ASP A 32 4.86 -19.16 8.22
C ASP A 32 3.69 -20.10 8.58
N GLY A 33 3.17 -20.02 9.82
CA GLY A 33 2.02 -20.79 10.29
C GLY A 33 0.67 -20.25 9.81
N VAL A 34 0.65 -19.38 8.81
CA VAL A 34 -0.55 -18.80 8.22
C VAL A 34 -1.22 -19.77 7.24
N ARG A 35 -2.52 -19.56 7.01
CA ARG A 35 -3.27 -20.35 6.03
C ARG A 35 -2.81 -20.05 4.62
N LEU A 36 -2.70 -21.09 3.80
CA LEU A 36 -2.41 -21.05 2.37
C LEU A 36 -3.61 -21.55 1.59
N LEU A 37 -4.01 -20.84 0.56
CA LEU A 37 -4.95 -21.29 -0.46
C LEU A 37 -4.17 -21.56 -1.74
N VAL A 38 -4.25 -22.79 -2.24
CA VAL A 38 -3.65 -23.18 -3.52
C VAL A 38 -4.77 -23.37 -4.53
N ALA A 39 -4.72 -22.63 -5.62
CA ALA A 39 -5.66 -22.74 -6.74
C ALA A 39 -4.93 -23.30 -7.97
N ARG A 40 -5.36 -24.45 -8.46
CA ARG A 40 -4.85 -25.10 -9.68
C ARG A 40 -6.02 -25.50 -10.57
N ALA A 41 -6.08 -24.91 -11.76
CA ALA A 41 -7.16 -25.15 -12.69
C ALA A 41 -8.54 -25.03 -12.01
N SER A 42 -9.23 -26.16 -11.80
CA SER A 42 -10.55 -26.21 -11.14
C SER A 42 -10.50 -26.66 -9.68
N GLU A 43 -9.32 -26.92 -9.13
CA GLU A 43 -9.13 -27.41 -7.77
C GLU A 43 -8.66 -26.28 -6.84
N ILE A 44 -9.27 -26.22 -5.65
CA ILE A 44 -8.87 -25.32 -4.57
C ILE A 44 -8.56 -26.16 -3.34
N THR A 45 -7.32 -26.05 -2.85
CA THR A 45 -6.86 -26.72 -1.64
C THR A 45 -6.54 -25.70 -0.55
N HIS A 46 -7.03 -25.93 0.66
CA HIS A 46 -6.70 -25.16 1.85
C HIS A 46 -5.67 -25.92 2.70
N THR A 47 -4.58 -25.25 3.02
CA THR A 47 -3.47 -25.80 3.82
C THR A 47 -2.80 -24.72 4.67
N THR A 48 -1.59 -24.94 5.14
CA THR A 48 -0.73 -23.96 5.80
C THR A 48 0.46 -23.60 4.92
N PHE A 49 1.00 -22.40 5.09
CA PHE A 49 2.10 -21.90 4.25
C PHE A 49 3.36 -22.77 4.40
N THR A 50 3.55 -23.42 5.55
CA THR A 50 4.64 -24.38 5.78
C THR A 50 4.65 -25.54 4.77
N ASN A 51 3.51 -25.87 4.18
CA ASN A 51 3.37 -26.93 3.18
C ASN A 51 3.52 -26.43 1.73
N LEU A 52 3.95 -25.17 1.53
CA LEU A 52 4.09 -24.60 0.18
C LEU A 52 4.96 -25.46 -0.74
N VAL A 53 6.01 -26.07 -0.19
CA VAL A 53 6.96 -26.90 -0.97
C VAL A 53 6.29 -28.11 -1.61
N ASP A 54 5.22 -28.65 -1.02
CA ASP A 54 4.49 -29.81 -1.54
C ASP A 54 3.72 -29.51 -2.83
N TYR A 55 3.55 -28.20 -3.10
CA TYR A 55 2.83 -27.69 -4.27
C TYR A 55 3.75 -27.16 -5.37
N LEU A 56 5.06 -27.16 -5.16
CA LEU A 56 6.03 -26.72 -6.16
C LEU A 56 6.57 -27.91 -6.95
N GLN A 57 6.79 -27.73 -8.24
CA GLN A 57 7.32 -28.72 -9.15
C GLN A 57 8.59 -28.21 -9.85
N PRO A 58 9.49 -29.11 -10.28
CA PRO A 58 10.62 -28.71 -11.12
C PRO A 58 10.13 -27.95 -12.36
N GLY A 59 10.65 -26.74 -12.56
CA GLY A 59 10.25 -25.84 -13.65
C GLY A 59 9.29 -24.72 -13.23
N ASP A 60 8.73 -24.77 -12.00
CA ASP A 60 7.96 -23.64 -11.48
C ASP A 60 8.87 -22.43 -11.22
N ALA A 61 8.33 -21.25 -11.46
CA ALA A 61 8.99 -19.98 -11.13
C ALA A 61 8.41 -19.41 -9.82
N LEU A 62 9.25 -19.28 -8.79
CA LEU A 62 8.86 -18.63 -7.55
C LEU A 62 9.28 -17.15 -7.58
N VAL A 63 8.30 -16.26 -7.63
CA VAL A 63 8.52 -14.81 -7.59
C VAL A 63 8.35 -14.32 -6.15
N VAL A 64 9.43 -13.76 -5.59
CA VAL A 64 9.44 -13.21 -4.23
C VAL A 64 9.78 -11.72 -4.26
N ASN A 65 9.16 -10.95 -3.35
CA ASN A 65 9.53 -9.57 -3.16
C ASN A 65 10.76 -9.50 -2.24
N THR A 66 11.87 -9.01 -2.76
CA THR A 66 13.13 -8.80 -2.02
C THR A 66 13.39 -7.33 -1.71
N SER A 67 12.44 -6.44 -1.99
CA SER A 67 12.59 -5.01 -1.71
C SER A 67 12.71 -4.76 -0.21
N ALA A 68 13.67 -3.91 0.16
CA ALA A 68 13.78 -3.46 1.55
C ALA A 68 12.56 -2.61 1.93
N THR A 69 12.08 -2.81 3.16
CA THR A 69 11.04 -1.94 3.72
C THR A 69 11.69 -0.62 4.12
N VAL A 70 11.15 0.48 3.60
CA VAL A 70 11.53 1.84 4.00
C VAL A 70 10.35 2.50 4.72
N ASN A 71 10.63 3.52 5.54
CA ASN A 71 9.56 4.29 6.18
C ASN A 71 8.74 5.02 5.12
N GLY A 72 7.48 4.62 4.96
CA GLY A 72 6.51 5.28 4.08
C GLY A 72 5.84 6.50 4.71
N GLU A 73 6.09 6.75 6.01
CA GLU A 73 5.48 7.81 6.81
C GLU A 73 6.54 8.70 7.45
N VAL A 74 6.33 10.02 7.38
CA VAL A 74 7.27 11.02 7.94
C VAL A 74 6.49 12.18 8.54
N ASP A 75 6.85 12.59 9.76
CA ASP A 75 6.36 13.82 10.36
C ASP A 75 6.84 15.04 9.57
N ALA A 76 5.92 15.94 9.29
CA ALA A 76 6.16 17.10 8.46
C ALA A 76 5.39 18.33 8.92
N THR A 77 5.71 19.48 8.33
CA THR A 77 4.97 20.72 8.51
C THR A 77 4.43 21.19 7.17
N LEU A 78 3.12 21.31 7.06
CA LEU A 78 2.45 21.94 5.93
C LEU A 78 2.48 23.46 6.14
N ARG A 79 2.94 24.17 5.12
CA ARG A 79 2.94 25.65 5.06
C ARG A 79 2.12 26.11 3.87
N SER A 80 1.04 26.83 4.13
CA SER A 80 0.12 27.36 3.15
C SER A 80 -0.14 28.83 3.42
N SER A 81 -0.98 29.47 2.61
CA SER A 81 -1.49 30.84 2.83
C SER A 81 -2.17 31.00 4.19
N ASN A 82 -2.76 29.94 4.71
CA ASN A 82 -3.50 29.91 5.98
C ASN A 82 -2.61 29.63 7.21
N GLY A 83 -1.27 29.60 7.04
CA GLY A 83 -0.32 29.39 8.12
C GLY A 83 0.43 28.07 8.04
N SER A 84 0.99 27.65 9.18
CA SER A 84 1.77 26.42 9.29
C SER A 84 1.13 25.50 10.31
N ARG A 85 1.06 24.20 9.98
CA ARG A 85 0.55 23.16 10.89
C ARG A 85 1.31 21.84 10.73
N PRO A 86 1.41 21.02 11.81
CA PRO A 86 1.99 19.70 11.71
C PRO A 86 1.06 18.77 10.91
N VAL A 87 1.67 17.91 10.12
CA VAL A 87 1.00 16.87 9.34
C VAL A 87 1.88 15.62 9.32
N VAL A 88 1.29 14.52 8.92
CA VAL A 88 2.01 13.30 8.58
C VAL A 88 1.99 13.15 7.06
N LEU A 89 3.14 12.86 6.47
CA LEU A 89 3.32 12.66 5.05
C LEU A 89 3.44 11.17 4.77
N HIS A 90 2.51 10.60 4.00
CA HIS A 90 2.61 9.26 3.45
C HIS A 90 3.12 9.32 2.01
N LEU A 91 4.23 8.66 1.75
CA LEU A 91 4.80 8.51 0.42
C LEU A 91 4.19 7.27 -0.25
N ALA A 92 3.55 7.43 -1.40
CA ALA A 92 2.90 6.33 -2.11
C ALA A 92 3.77 5.80 -3.26
N THR A 93 3.98 6.58 -4.33
CA THR A 93 4.73 6.11 -5.49
C THR A 93 5.43 7.24 -6.24
N PRO A 94 6.66 7.02 -6.75
CA PRO A 94 7.29 7.94 -7.68
C PRO A 94 6.61 7.86 -9.06
N LEU A 95 6.55 9.00 -9.74
CA LEU A 95 6.06 9.10 -11.10
C LEU A 95 7.24 9.25 -12.10
N PRO A 96 7.04 8.94 -13.39
CA PRO A 96 8.11 9.00 -14.40
C PRO A 96 8.74 10.38 -14.59
N ASP A 97 8.04 11.46 -14.27
CA ASP A 97 8.51 12.85 -14.36
C ASP A 97 9.33 13.29 -13.13
N GLY A 98 9.57 12.39 -12.19
CA GLY A 98 10.29 12.67 -10.95
C GLY A 98 9.43 13.23 -9.82
N SER A 99 8.16 13.48 -10.05
CA SER A 99 7.20 13.81 -9.00
C SER A 99 6.77 12.57 -8.20
N TRP A 100 6.02 12.77 -7.12
CA TRP A 100 5.56 11.69 -6.24
C TRP A 100 4.06 11.81 -5.97
N VAL A 101 3.38 10.68 -5.95
CA VAL A 101 2.06 10.58 -5.34
C VAL A 101 2.26 10.44 -3.84
N LEU A 102 1.57 11.27 -3.08
CA LEU A 102 1.63 11.27 -1.62
C LEU A 102 0.28 11.62 -1.02
N GLU A 103 0.08 11.29 0.24
CA GLU A 103 -1.09 11.68 1.01
C GLU A 103 -0.65 12.46 2.26
N LEU A 104 -1.30 13.58 2.50
CA LEU A 104 -1.17 14.30 3.76
C LEU A 104 -2.22 13.82 4.75
N ARG A 105 -1.80 13.54 5.97
CA ARG A 105 -2.69 13.08 7.04
C ARG A 105 -2.54 13.92 8.30
N THR A 106 -3.53 13.82 9.18
CA THR A 106 -3.53 14.58 10.43
C THR A 106 -2.46 14.08 11.40
N PHE A 107 -1.71 15.02 11.99
CA PHE A 107 -0.75 14.73 13.05
C PHE A 107 -1.49 14.52 14.40
N PRO A 108 -1.00 13.65 15.32
CA PRO A 108 0.23 12.87 15.24
C PRO A 108 0.05 11.45 14.67
N ASN A 109 -1.15 10.95 14.55
CA ASN A 109 -1.43 9.53 14.34
C ASN A 109 -1.93 9.18 12.93
N ALA A 110 -1.82 10.10 11.99
CA ALA A 110 -2.25 9.91 10.60
C ALA A 110 -3.71 9.43 10.44
N ALA A 111 -4.60 9.72 11.41
CA ALA A 111 -5.94 9.14 11.47
C ALA A 111 -6.86 9.54 10.31
N ARG A 112 -6.69 10.75 9.77
CA ARG A 112 -7.58 11.31 8.72
C ARG A 112 -6.76 11.97 7.61
N PRO A 113 -7.23 11.94 6.35
CA PRO A 113 -6.61 12.70 5.28
C PRO A 113 -6.78 14.21 5.50
N VAL A 114 -5.78 14.97 5.06
CA VAL A 114 -5.79 16.43 5.00
C VAL A 114 -6.16 16.82 3.57
N LEU A 115 -7.42 17.26 3.36
CA LEU A 115 -7.98 17.53 2.02
C LEU A 115 -8.00 19.02 1.66
N ASP A 116 -7.63 19.89 2.60
CA ASP A 116 -7.65 21.35 2.47
C ASP A 116 -6.26 21.96 2.20
N ALA A 117 -5.33 21.18 1.68
CA ALA A 117 -4.02 21.65 1.30
C ALA A 117 -4.03 22.21 -0.13
N ASP A 118 -3.67 23.49 -0.28
CA ASP A 118 -3.67 24.16 -1.58
C ASP A 118 -2.53 23.68 -2.48
N PRO A 119 -2.72 23.63 -3.82
CA PRO A 119 -1.63 23.53 -4.77
C PRO A 119 -0.61 24.66 -4.56
N GLY A 120 0.67 24.32 -4.64
CA GLY A 120 1.76 25.24 -4.37
C GLY A 120 2.19 25.32 -2.91
N ALA A 121 1.42 24.79 -1.95
CA ALA A 121 1.82 24.70 -0.56
C ALA A 121 3.12 23.91 -0.38
N LEU A 122 3.89 24.26 0.64
CA LEU A 122 5.17 23.62 0.95
C LEU A 122 5.01 22.65 2.11
N VAL A 123 5.54 21.44 1.94
CA VAL A 123 5.65 20.45 3.00
C VAL A 123 7.12 20.26 3.34
N GLY A 124 7.49 20.55 4.56
CA GLY A 124 8.86 20.43 5.08
C GLY A 124 8.95 19.33 6.11
N SER A 125 9.94 18.45 5.96
CA SER A 125 10.29 17.42 6.93
C SER A 125 11.80 17.44 7.19
N ARG A 126 12.27 16.63 8.13
CA ARG A 126 13.72 16.46 8.35
C ARG A 126 14.45 15.78 7.19
N VAL A 127 13.73 15.09 6.30
CA VAL A 127 14.33 14.41 5.13
C VAL A 127 14.26 15.24 3.86
N GLY A 128 13.57 16.38 3.86
CA GLY A 128 13.51 17.27 2.70
C GLY A 128 12.30 18.19 2.67
N ARG A 129 12.16 18.86 1.55
CA ARG A 129 11.03 19.77 1.27
C ARG A 129 10.37 19.36 -0.03
N LEU A 130 9.05 19.40 -0.04
CA LEU A 130 8.21 19.11 -1.19
C LEU A 130 7.30 20.30 -1.46
N ARG A 131 6.90 20.44 -2.71
CA ARG A 131 5.83 21.37 -3.12
C ARG A 131 4.65 20.54 -3.60
N LEU A 132 3.48 20.82 -3.09
CA LEU A 132 2.25 20.22 -3.60
C LEU A 132 1.96 20.76 -5.00
N LEU A 133 1.71 19.89 -5.97
CA LEU A 133 1.42 20.27 -7.35
C LEU A 133 -0.08 20.37 -7.55
N GLU A 134 -0.73 19.22 -7.61
CA GLU A 134 -2.17 19.11 -7.85
C GLU A 134 -2.73 17.86 -7.14
N PRO A 135 -4.04 17.80 -6.92
CA PRO A 135 -4.66 16.56 -6.43
C PRO A 135 -4.48 15.43 -7.43
N TYR A 136 -3.98 14.29 -6.97
CA TYR A 136 -3.91 13.08 -7.79
C TYR A 136 -5.32 12.51 -7.97
N ARG A 137 -5.73 12.39 -9.23
CA ARG A 137 -7.01 11.77 -9.60
C ARG A 137 -6.74 10.36 -10.10
N SER A 138 -7.23 9.37 -9.37
CA SER A 138 -7.21 7.96 -9.76
C SER A 138 -8.32 7.63 -10.76
#